data_e681eefe2032488c7672e4a38f1d2058
#
_entry.id   e681eefe2032488c7672e4a38f1d2058
#
_cell.length_a   1.000
_cell.length_b   1.000
_cell.length_c   1.000
_cell.angle_alpha   90.00
_cell.angle_beta   90.00
_cell.angle_gamma   90.00
#
_symmetry.space_group_name_H-M   'P 1'
#
loop_
_entity.id
_entity.type
_entity.pdbx_description
1 polymer ?
#
loop_
_entity_poly.entity_id
_entity_poly.type
_entity_poly.pdbx_seq_one_letter_code
_entity_poly.pdbx_strand_id
1 'polypeptide(L)'
;HVDYVSRLPEGFTAICHTAATANAGIQCKEKNLYGVQFHPEVEHTQFGNDILKNFLYEICHAKGDWSMKDYARSTVEALREKIGDGKVLLALSGGVDSSVAAALLDRAVGDKLTCIFVDHGLMRKNEGDEVEAAFAGRGMKFIRVNAEERFLGRLAGVTEPERKRKIIGEEFIRVFEEEAKKIGKVDFLAQGTIYPDVIESGAGDAAVIKSHHNVGGLPDYVDFKE
;
A
#
# COMPACT_ATOMS: atom_id res chain seq x y z
N HIS A 1 -11.88 19.92 11.03
CA HIS A 1 -12.32 18.93 12.03
C HIS A 1 -13.51 19.46 12.82
N VAL A 2 -14.40 18.57 13.22
CA VAL A 2 -15.55 18.91 14.09
C VAL A 2 -15.08 19.04 15.54
N ASP A 3 -14.18 18.17 15.97
CA ASP A 3 -13.60 18.15 17.29
C ASP A 3 -12.32 18.97 17.37
N TYR A 4 -12.06 19.59 18.52
CA TYR A 4 -10.87 20.40 18.78
C TYR A 4 -10.43 20.31 20.25
N VAL A 5 -9.18 20.63 20.52
CA VAL A 5 -8.61 20.65 21.86
C VAL A 5 -9.10 21.89 22.59
N SER A 6 -10.13 21.73 23.43
CA SER A 6 -10.73 22.84 24.21
C SER A 6 -9.86 23.25 25.42
N ARG A 7 -9.18 22.28 26.04
CA ARG A 7 -8.28 22.49 27.18
C ARG A 7 -6.97 21.76 27.01
N LEU A 8 -5.85 22.45 27.19
CA LEU A 8 -4.52 21.87 27.13
C LEU A 8 -4.29 20.87 28.26
N PRO A 9 -3.64 19.75 28.01
CA PRO A 9 -3.10 18.88 29.05
C PRO A 9 -2.01 19.59 29.87
N GLU A 10 -1.75 19.08 31.07
CA GLU A 10 -0.65 19.57 31.89
C GLU A 10 0.69 19.48 31.21
N GLY A 11 1.50 20.52 31.26
CA GLY A 11 2.81 20.63 30.60
C GLY A 11 2.75 21.01 29.13
N PHE A 12 1.55 21.19 28.54
CA PHE A 12 1.41 21.64 27.16
C PHE A 12 1.15 23.15 27.04
N THR A 13 1.66 23.73 25.96
CA THR A 13 1.41 25.13 25.58
C THR A 13 0.88 25.19 24.15
N ALA A 14 0.01 26.15 23.84
CA ALA A 14 -0.43 26.41 22.48
C ALA A 14 0.69 27.06 21.68
N ILE A 15 0.90 26.63 20.44
CA ILE A 15 1.91 27.17 19.51
C ILE A 15 1.29 27.81 18.28
N CYS A 16 0.04 27.48 17.95
CA CYS A 16 -0.72 28.20 16.92
C CYS A 16 -2.22 28.14 17.23
N HIS A 17 -2.96 29.08 16.62
CA HIS A 17 -4.41 29.20 16.76
C HIS A 17 -5.04 29.58 15.41
N THR A 18 -6.34 29.38 15.29
CA THR A 18 -7.18 29.91 14.21
C THR A 18 -8.28 30.80 14.83
N ALA A 19 -9.06 31.47 13.99
CA ALA A 19 -10.21 32.24 14.48
C ALA A 19 -11.24 31.36 15.22
N ALA A 20 -11.34 30.07 14.88
CA ALA A 20 -12.30 29.14 15.45
C ALA A 20 -11.71 28.24 16.56
N THR A 21 -10.40 28.12 16.68
CA THR A 21 -9.73 27.13 17.54
C THR A 21 -8.51 27.76 18.22
N ALA A 22 -8.57 27.91 19.53
CA ALA A 22 -7.49 28.53 20.33
C ALA A 22 -6.23 27.61 20.39
N ASN A 23 -6.40 26.29 20.31
CA ASN A 23 -5.35 25.30 20.47
C ASN A 23 -5.19 24.48 19.17
N ALA A 24 -4.99 25.15 18.03
CA ALA A 24 -4.82 24.49 16.75
C ALA A 24 -3.46 23.77 16.61
N GLY A 25 -2.46 24.19 17.37
CA GLY A 25 -1.19 23.50 17.55
C GLY A 25 -0.74 23.57 18.99
N ILE A 26 -0.16 22.48 19.50
CA ILE A 26 0.25 22.35 20.90
C ILE A 26 1.64 21.71 20.99
N GLN A 27 2.38 22.04 22.04
CA GLN A 27 3.67 21.43 22.33
C GLN A 27 3.86 21.15 23.82
N CYS A 28 4.65 20.11 24.12
CA CYS A 28 5.28 19.88 25.42
C CYS A 28 6.79 19.72 25.19
N LYS A 29 7.55 20.79 25.43
CA LYS A 29 8.99 20.80 25.18
C LYS A 29 9.75 19.78 26.03
N GLU A 30 9.36 19.61 27.29
CA GLU A 30 10.00 18.68 28.21
C GLU A 30 9.89 17.23 27.73
N LYS A 31 8.80 16.88 27.07
CA LYS A 31 8.53 15.55 26.55
C LYS A 31 8.84 15.43 25.06
N ASN A 32 9.29 16.51 24.43
CA ASN A 32 9.53 16.60 22.97
C ASN A 32 8.31 16.18 22.14
N LEU A 33 7.11 16.59 22.56
CA LEU A 33 5.84 16.27 21.89
C LEU A 33 5.28 17.52 21.21
N TYR A 34 4.85 17.34 19.96
CA TYR A 34 4.27 18.37 19.13
C TYR A 34 3.04 17.82 18.44
N GLY A 35 1.98 18.61 18.34
CA GLY A 35 0.74 18.20 17.68
C GLY A 35 0.07 19.37 16.98
N VAL A 36 -0.53 19.09 15.83
CA VAL A 36 -1.36 20.04 15.09
C VAL A 36 -2.73 19.43 14.80
N GLN A 37 -3.77 20.25 14.80
CA GLN A 37 -5.15 19.83 14.57
C GLN A 37 -5.50 19.81 13.06
N PHE A 38 -4.72 20.47 12.25
CA PHE A 38 -4.90 20.61 10.80
C PHE A 38 -3.90 19.75 10.04
N HIS A 39 -4.06 19.69 8.73
CA HIS A 39 -3.22 18.94 7.81
C HIS A 39 -2.15 19.85 7.19
N PRO A 40 -0.89 19.83 7.67
CA PRO A 40 0.17 20.66 7.09
C PRO A 40 0.60 20.19 5.69
N GLU A 41 0.32 18.94 5.33
CA GLU A 41 0.71 18.30 4.06
C GLU A 41 -0.18 18.67 2.88
N VAL A 42 -1.37 19.24 3.11
CA VAL A 42 -2.29 19.56 2.02
C VAL A 42 -2.01 20.94 1.41
N GLU A 43 -2.30 21.10 0.12
CA GLU A 43 -2.06 22.35 -0.63
C GLU A 43 -2.78 23.58 -0.06
N HIS A 44 -3.90 23.38 0.63
CA HIS A 44 -4.70 24.47 1.22
C HIS A 44 -4.11 25.04 2.51
N THR A 45 -3.15 24.33 3.12
CA THR A 45 -2.49 24.84 4.33
C THR A 45 -1.37 25.80 3.95
N GLN A 46 -1.63 27.09 4.18
CA GLN A 46 -0.62 28.13 4.01
C GLN A 46 0.59 27.82 4.90
N PHE A 47 1.80 27.86 4.34
CA PHE A 47 3.06 27.54 5.03
C PHE A 47 3.19 26.10 5.53
N GLY A 48 2.37 25.13 5.04
CA GLY A 48 2.42 23.74 5.48
C GLY A 48 3.79 23.09 5.31
N ASN A 49 4.46 23.37 4.17
CA ASN A 49 5.82 22.88 3.93
C ASN A 49 6.86 23.45 4.91
N ASP A 50 6.71 24.68 5.36
CA ASP A 50 7.63 25.29 6.33
C ASP A 50 7.42 24.71 7.72
N ILE A 51 6.18 24.40 8.10
CA ILE A 51 5.85 23.70 9.34
C ILE A 51 6.50 22.31 9.35
N LEU A 52 6.36 21.55 8.24
CA LEU A 52 6.97 20.23 8.11
C LEU A 52 8.50 20.29 8.12
N LYS A 53 9.11 21.25 7.43
CA LYS A 53 10.57 21.47 7.46
C LYS A 53 11.06 21.79 8.87
N ASN A 54 10.41 22.69 9.59
CA ASN A 54 10.77 23.05 10.96
C ASN A 54 10.69 21.81 11.87
N PHE A 55 9.64 21.01 11.75
CA PHE A 55 9.53 19.78 12.53
C PHE A 55 10.65 18.80 12.21
N LEU A 56 10.91 18.53 10.93
CA LEU A 56 11.93 17.57 10.53
C LEU A 56 13.34 18.02 10.85
N TYR A 57 13.69 19.26 10.55
CA TYR A 57 15.09 19.71 10.64
C TYR A 57 15.43 20.34 11.99
N GLU A 58 14.52 21.16 12.57
CA GLU A 58 14.80 21.86 13.84
C GLU A 58 14.47 21.00 15.06
N ILE A 59 13.41 20.18 14.98
CA ILE A 59 12.97 19.37 16.13
C ILE A 59 13.51 17.93 16.05
N CYS A 60 13.37 17.27 14.91
CA CYS A 60 13.83 15.88 14.73
C CYS A 60 15.31 15.79 14.35
N HIS A 61 15.96 16.91 13.98
CA HIS A 61 17.35 16.98 13.51
C HIS A 61 17.64 16.01 12.35
N ALA A 62 16.67 15.83 11.45
CA ALA A 62 16.84 15.00 10.27
C ALA A 62 17.91 15.56 9.35
N LYS A 63 18.78 14.70 8.84
CA LYS A 63 19.91 15.10 7.99
C LYS A 63 19.52 15.45 6.56
N GLY A 64 18.33 15.05 6.12
CA GLY A 64 17.87 15.25 4.74
C GLY A 64 18.64 14.43 3.71
N ASP A 65 19.28 13.34 4.14
CA ASP A 65 20.12 12.46 3.33
C ASP A 65 19.36 11.31 2.66
N TRP A 66 18.05 11.21 2.92
CA TRP A 66 17.21 10.22 2.28
C TRP A 66 16.83 10.63 0.85
N SER A 67 16.94 9.72 -0.11
CA SER A 67 16.50 9.94 -1.48
C SER A 67 15.73 8.73 -2.02
N MET A 68 14.65 8.98 -2.78
CA MET A 68 13.86 7.93 -3.43
C MET A 68 14.68 7.10 -4.41
N LYS A 69 15.66 7.72 -5.09
CA LYS A 69 16.54 7.02 -6.03
C LYS A 69 17.43 6.02 -5.32
N ASP A 70 18.00 6.40 -4.19
CA ASP A 70 18.86 5.52 -3.38
C ASP A 70 18.05 4.44 -2.71
N TYR A 71 16.85 4.76 -2.23
CA TYR A 71 15.91 3.78 -1.69
C TYR A 71 15.52 2.73 -2.73
N ALA A 72 15.14 3.14 -3.95
CA ALA A 72 14.80 2.20 -5.01
C ALA A 72 15.97 1.29 -5.39
N ARG A 73 17.20 1.83 -5.42
CA ARG A 73 18.40 1.06 -5.72
C ARG A 73 18.69 0.02 -4.62
N SER A 74 18.73 0.45 -3.37
CA SER A 74 18.96 -0.44 -2.22
C SER A 74 17.89 -1.50 -2.08
N THR A 75 16.62 -1.17 -2.37
CA THR A 75 15.52 -2.13 -2.39
C THR A 75 15.71 -3.20 -3.47
N VAL A 76 16.10 -2.80 -4.68
CA VAL A 76 16.40 -3.77 -5.77
C VAL A 76 17.54 -4.70 -5.39
N GLU A 77 18.60 -4.17 -4.78
CA GLU A 77 19.74 -4.96 -4.31
C GLU A 77 19.34 -5.95 -3.22
N ALA A 78 18.57 -5.50 -2.21
CA ALA A 78 18.05 -6.35 -1.14
C ALA A 78 17.10 -7.44 -1.66
N LEU A 79 16.21 -7.11 -2.60
CA LEU A 79 15.33 -8.08 -3.24
C LEU A 79 16.12 -9.13 -4.02
N ARG A 80 17.15 -8.72 -4.75
CA ARG A 80 18.02 -9.63 -5.49
C ARG A 80 18.77 -10.59 -4.56
N GLU A 81 19.26 -10.10 -3.43
CA GLU A 81 19.92 -10.93 -2.43
C GLU A 81 18.94 -11.91 -1.76
N LYS A 82 17.75 -11.42 -1.36
CA LYS A 82 16.71 -12.25 -0.72
C LYS A 82 16.19 -13.36 -1.64
N ILE A 83 15.95 -13.05 -2.90
CA ILE A 83 15.33 -13.98 -3.87
C ILE A 83 16.36 -14.94 -4.48
N GLY A 84 17.58 -14.47 -4.77
CA GLY A 84 18.62 -15.26 -5.40
C GLY A 84 18.17 -15.83 -6.75
N ASP A 85 18.19 -17.16 -6.87
CA ASP A 85 17.75 -17.88 -8.06
C ASP A 85 16.28 -18.27 -8.06
N GLY A 86 15.54 -17.90 -7.02
CA GLY A 86 14.11 -18.22 -6.86
C GLY A 86 13.20 -17.56 -7.89
N LYS A 87 12.07 -18.20 -8.15
CA LYS A 87 11.00 -17.69 -9.02
C LYS A 87 9.99 -16.93 -8.18
N VAL A 88 9.57 -15.77 -8.66
CA VAL A 88 8.65 -14.88 -7.98
C VAL A 88 7.33 -14.81 -8.74
N LEU A 89 6.23 -14.90 -8.00
CA LEU A 89 4.88 -14.64 -8.48
C LEU A 89 4.36 -13.36 -7.83
N LEU A 90 3.85 -12.45 -8.64
CA LEU A 90 3.25 -11.20 -8.17
C LEU A 90 1.78 -11.12 -8.58
N ALA A 91 0.90 -10.87 -7.61
CA ALA A 91 -0.47 -10.47 -7.89
C ALA A 91 -0.51 -8.98 -8.29
N LEU A 92 -0.78 -8.71 -9.56
CA LEU A 92 -0.83 -7.34 -10.10
C LEU A 92 -2.29 -6.89 -10.18
N SER A 93 -2.64 -5.83 -9.44
CA SER A 93 -4.00 -5.29 -9.41
C SER A 93 -4.24 -4.16 -10.43
N GLY A 94 -3.17 -3.67 -11.09
CA GLY A 94 -3.22 -2.46 -11.92
C GLY A 94 -3.10 -1.16 -11.13
N GLY A 95 -3.18 -1.20 -9.79
CA GLY A 95 -2.93 -0.04 -8.93
C GLY A 95 -1.46 0.35 -8.85
N VAL A 96 -1.19 1.54 -8.30
CA VAL A 96 0.16 2.11 -8.18
C VAL A 96 1.08 1.19 -7.39
N ASP A 97 0.63 0.68 -6.24
CA ASP A 97 1.47 -0.08 -5.32
C ASP A 97 1.96 -1.40 -5.93
N SER A 98 1.05 -2.18 -6.52
CA SER A 98 1.40 -3.41 -7.22
C SER A 98 2.27 -3.17 -8.46
N SER A 99 2.07 -2.04 -9.15
CA SER A 99 2.88 -1.65 -10.31
C SER A 99 4.30 -1.24 -9.92
N VAL A 100 4.47 -0.55 -8.79
CA VAL A 100 5.79 -0.23 -8.23
C VAL A 100 6.50 -1.51 -7.79
N ALA A 101 5.80 -2.42 -7.10
CA ALA A 101 6.35 -3.72 -6.71
C ALA A 101 6.81 -4.52 -7.94
N ALA A 102 5.99 -4.58 -9.01
CA ALA A 102 6.35 -5.21 -10.28
C ALA A 102 7.63 -4.60 -10.89
N ALA A 103 7.72 -3.27 -10.92
CA ALA A 103 8.88 -2.58 -11.49
C ALA A 103 10.18 -2.79 -10.69
N LEU A 104 10.10 -2.86 -9.36
CA LEU A 104 11.25 -3.15 -8.52
C LEU A 104 11.71 -4.61 -8.66
N LEU A 105 10.76 -5.55 -8.66
CA LEU A 105 11.03 -6.97 -8.84
C LEU A 105 11.58 -7.28 -10.24
N ASP A 106 11.03 -6.67 -11.30
CA ASP A 106 11.54 -6.82 -12.66
C ASP A 106 13.02 -6.41 -12.75
N ARG A 107 13.41 -5.29 -12.12
CA ARG A 107 14.81 -4.86 -12.01
C ARG A 107 15.68 -5.79 -11.18
N ALA A 108 15.09 -6.45 -10.19
CA ALA A 108 15.83 -7.35 -9.30
C ALA A 108 16.08 -8.72 -9.93
N VAL A 109 15.04 -9.33 -10.51
CA VAL A 109 15.05 -10.75 -10.91
C VAL A 109 14.65 -11.00 -12.37
N GLY A 110 14.16 -10.00 -13.11
CA GLY A 110 13.87 -10.07 -14.55
C GLY A 110 12.91 -11.19 -14.93
N ASP A 111 13.35 -12.11 -15.76
CA ASP A 111 12.61 -13.23 -16.33
C ASP A 111 12.11 -14.26 -15.29
N LYS A 112 12.65 -14.23 -14.06
CA LYS A 112 12.16 -15.03 -12.93
C LYS A 112 10.87 -14.51 -12.32
N LEU A 113 10.45 -13.27 -12.67
CA LEU A 113 9.20 -12.67 -12.22
C LEU A 113 8.05 -13.05 -13.17
N THR A 114 6.97 -13.59 -12.59
CA THR A 114 5.69 -13.74 -13.28
C THR A 114 4.65 -12.88 -12.60
N CYS A 115 4.01 -11.98 -13.34
CA CYS A 115 2.91 -11.15 -12.88
C CYS A 115 1.59 -11.72 -13.38
N ILE A 116 0.63 -11.93 -12.49
CA ILE A 116 -0.74 -12.32 -12.84
C ILE A 116 -1.65 -11.11 -12.60
N PHE A 117 -2.30 -10.68 -13.65
CA PHE A 117 -3.35 -9.65 -13.62
C PHE A 117 -4.71 -10.31 -13.84
N VAL A 118 -5.60 -10.21 -12.87
CA VAL A 118 -6.96 -10.77 -12.97
C VAL A 118 -7.93 -9.67 -13.36
N ASP A 119 -8.44 -9.76 -14.59
CA ASP A 119 -9.52 -8.90 -15.07
C ASP A 119 -10.86 -9.48 -14.62
N HIS A 120 -11.39 -8.89 -13.56
CA HIS A 120 -12.62 -9.35 -12.90
C HIS A 120 -13.90 -8.63 -13.37
N GLY A 121 -13.80 -7.82 -14.45
CA GLY A 121 -14.96 -7.11 -15.03
C GLY A 121 -15.46 -5.91 -14.21
N LEU A 122 -14.83 -5.58 -13.08
CA LEU A 122 -15.15 -4.41 -12.24
C LEU A 122 -14.10 -3.31 -12.39
N MET A 123 -13.26 -3.41 -13.42
CA MET A 123 -12.22 -2.45 -13.75
C MET A 123 -12.80 -1.21 -14.41
N ARG A 124 -12.04 -0.11 -14.43
CA ARG A 124 -12.38 1.05 -15.26
C ARG A 124 -12.30 0.68 -16.74
N LYS A 125 -13.00 1.45 -17.56
CA LYS A 125 -12.99 1.24 -19.00
C LYS A 125 -11.55 1.22 -19.54
N ASN A 126 -11.20 0.18 -20.29
CA ASN A 126 -9.91 -0.07 -20.90
C ASN A 126 -8.73 -0.26 -19.92
N GLU A 127 -8.97 -0.31 -18.61
CA GLU A 127 -7.89 -0.42 -17.60
C GLU A 127 -7.05 -1.69 -17.79
N GLY A 128 -7.68 -2.83 -18.11
CA GLY A 128 -6.98 -4.07 -18.40
C GLY A 128 -6.01 -3.95 -19.58
N ASP A 129 -6.43 -3.28 -20.66
CA ASP A 129 -5.60 -3.05 -21.85
C ASP A 129 -4.45 -2.07 -21.56
N GLU A 130 -4.71 -1.04 -20.76
CA GLU A 130 -3.69 -0.08 -20.31
C GLU A 130 -2.62 -0.74 -19.44
N VAL A 131 -3.03 -1.62 -18.51
CA VAL A 131 -2.10 -2.37 -17.66
C VAL A 131 -1.27 -3.33 -18.52
N GLU A 132 -1.89 -4.09 -19.41
CA GLU A 132 -1.18 -4.99 -20.31
C GLU A 132 -0.16 -4.23 -21.17
N ALA A 133 -0.54 -3.11 -21.77
CA ALA A 133 0.36 -2.26 -22.55
C ALA A 133 1.51 -1.68 -21.73
N ALA A 134 1.28 -1.29 -20.47
CA ALA A 134 2.30 -0.74 -19.58
C ALA A 134 3.38 -1.76 -19.20
N PHE A 135 3.04 -3.04 -19.19
CA PHE A 135 3.96 -4.13 -18.86
C PHE A 135 4.47 -4.91 -20.06
N ALA A 136 3.91 -4.69 -21.27
CA ALA A 136 4.38 -5.28 -22.50
C ALA A 136 5.85 -4.92 -22.80
N GLY A 137 6.64 -5.93 -23.21
CA GLY A 137 8.05 -5.72 -23.60
C GLY A 137 9.04 -5.56 -22.42
N ARG A 138 8.61 -5.76 -21.18
CA ARG A 138 9.50 -5.88 -20.02
C ARG A 138 10.11 -7.27 -19.92
N GLY A 139 11.13 -7.45 -19.08
CA GLY A 139 11.79 -8.74 -18.88
C GLY A 139 10.91 -9.80 -18.22
N MET A 140 9.96 -9.38 -17.40
CA MET A 140 9.04 -10.25 -16.67
C MET A 140 7.99 -10.94 -17.58
N LYS A 141 7.47 -12.06 -17.11
CA LYS A 141 6.31 -12.72 -17.73
C LYS A 141 5.02 -12.09 -17.21
N PHE A 142 4.18 -11.58 -18.11
CA PHE A 142 2.87 -11.03 -17.79
C PHE A 142 1.76 -11.98 -18.25
N ILE A 143 0.80 -12.26 -17.36
CA ILE A 143 -0.36 -13.12 -17.63
C ILE A 143 -1.63 -12.34 -17.27
N ARG A 144 -2.47 -12.04 -18.26
CA ARG A 144 -3.82 -11.53 -18.06
C ARG A 144 -4.81 -12.67 -18.02
N VAL A 145 -5.60 -12.73 -16.96
CA VAL A 145 -6.68 -13.71 -16.78
C VAL A 145 -8.00 -12.99 -16.90
N ASN A 146 -8.75 -13.27 -17.97
CA ASN A 146 -10.12 -12.76 -18.09
C ASN A 146 -11.04 -13.64 -17.23
N ALA A 147 -11.53 -13.09 -16.13
CA ALA A 147 -12.42 -13.75 -15.18
C ALA A 147 -13.75 -13.00 -14.99
N GLU A 148 -14.09 -12.05 -15.89
CA GLU A 148 -15.27 -11.18 -15.81
C GLU A 148 -16.57 -11.97 -15.56
N GLU A 149 -16.88 -12.95 -16.40
CA GLU A 149 -18.11 -13.75 -16.27
C GLU A 149 -18.17 -14.48 -14.92
N ARG A 150 -17.03 -14.96 -14.43
CA ARG A 150 -16.91 -15.69 -13.18
C ARG A 150 -17.22 -14.79 -11.99
N PHE A 151 -16.64 -13.60 -11.93
CA PHE A 151 -16.90 -12.63 -10.86
C PHE A 151 -18.31 -12.07 -10.90
N LEU A 152 -18.78 -11.64 -12.07
CA LEU A 152 -20.12 -11.09 -12.22
C LEU A 152 -21.20 -12.14 -11.90
N GLY A 153 -21.00 -13.39 -12.29
CA GLY A 153 -21.88 -14.50 -11.93
C GLY A 153 -21.99 -14.72 -10.42
N ARG A 154 -20.87 -14.65 -9.69
CA ARG A 154 -20.85 -14.79 -8.22
C ARG A 154 -21.47 -13.59 -7.51
N LEU A 155 -21.46 -12.42 -8.11
CA LEU A 155 -22.01 -11.18 -7.55
C LEU A 155 -23.50 -10.99 -7.90
N ALA A 156 -24.07 -11.79 -8.78
CA ALA A 156 -25.47 -11.68 -9.20
C ALA A 156 -26.41 -11.74 -7.99
N GLY A 157 -27.27 -10.73 -7.84
CA GLY A 157 -28.23 -10.61 -6.73
C GLY A 157 -27.64 -10.23 -5.37
N VAL A 158 -26.33 -10.01 -5.26
CA VAL A 158 -25.69 -9.57 -4.01
C VAL A 158 -25.73 -8.05 -3.94
N THR A 159 -26.43 -7.48 -2.95
CA THR A 159 -26.60 -6.03 -2.76
C THR A 159 -25.75 -5.48 -1.63
N GLU A 160 -25.49 -6.30 -0.61
CA GLU A 160 -24.77 -5.90 0.60
C GLU A 160 -23.26 -5.70 0.31
N PRO A 161 -22.68 -4.50 0.61
CA PRO A 161 -21.31 -4.14 0.22
C PRO A 161 -20.24 -5.04 0.80
N GLU A 162 -20.33 -5.42 2.07
CA GLU A 162 -19.33 -6.25 2.74
C GLU A 162 -19.33 -7.68 2.17
N ARG A 163 -20.51 -8.20 1.85
CA ARG A 163 -20.63 -9.50 1.19
C ARG A 163 -20.03 -9.49 -0.22
N LYS A 164 -20.19 -8.37 -0.97
CA LYS A 164 -19.50 -8.22 -2.26
C LYS A 164 -18.01 -8.28 -2.13
N ARG A 165 -17.42 -7.54 -1.16
CA ARG A 165 -15.96 -7.54 -0.91
C ARG A 165 -15.44 -8.94 -0.61
N LYS A 166 -16.11 -9.68 0.26
CA LYS A 166 -15.73 -11.07 0.60
C LYS A 166 -15.75 -11.97 -0.61
N ILE A 167 -16.82 -11.92 -1.42
CA ILE A 167 -16.95 -12.73 -2.64
C ILE A 167 -15.82 -12.39 -3.62
N ILE A 168 -15.54 -11.10 -3.84
CA ILE A 168 -14.47 -10.66 -4.74
C ILE A 168 -13.11 -11.16 -4.24
N GLY A 169 -12.81 -10.99 -2.96
CA GLY A 169 -11.54 -11.44 -2.38
C GLY A 169 -11.35 -12.95 -2.48
N GLU A 170 -12.35 -13.74 -2.09
CA GLU A 170 -12.31 -15.20 -2.20
C GLU A 170 -12.12 -15.67 -3.64
N GLU A 171 -12.85 -15.08 -4.58
CA GLU A 171 -12.77 -15.49 -5.98
C GLU A 171 -11.44 -15.09 -6.61
N PHE A 172 -10.89 -13.93 -6.22
CA PHE A 172 -9.56 -13.49 -6.65
C PHE A 172 -8.50 -14.50 -6.25
N ILE A 173 -8.50 -14.94 -4.99
CA ILE A 173 -7.55 -15.95 -4.48
C ILE A 173 -7.66 -17.24 -5.28
N ARG A 174 -8.88 -17.73 -5.55
CA ARG A 174 -9.10 -18.96 -6.31
C ARG A 174 -8.56 -18.88 -7.74
N VAL A 175 -8.87 -17.78 -8.44
CA VAL A 175 -8.35 -17.57 -9.80
C VAL A 175 -6.83 -17.50 -9.80
N PHE A 176 -6.27 -16.79 -8.82
CA PHE A 176 -4.83 -16.65 -8.69
C PHE A 176 -4.13 -17.98 -8.43
N GLU A 177 -4.69 -18.82 -7.56
CA GLU A 177 -4.17 -20.17 -7.27
C GLU A 177 -4.24 -21.12 -8.49
N GLU A 178 -5.35 -21.05 -9.23
CA GLU A 178 -5.52 -21.84 -10.46
C GLU A 178 -4.44 -21.49 -11.49
N GLU A 179 -4.14 -20.21 -11.66
CA GLU A 179 -3.09 -19.75 -12.55
C GLU A 179 -1.69 -20.07 -12.02
N ALA A 180 -1.46 -19.91 -10.72
CA ALA A 180 -0.19 -20.28 -10.09
C ALA A 180 0.16 -21.77 -10.30
N LYS A 181 -0.82 -22.66 -10.20
CA LYS A 181 -0.63 -24.11 -10.47
C LYS A 181 -0.20 -24.39 -11.91
N LYS A 182 -0.65 -23.60 -12.90
CA LYS A 182 -0.25 -23.75 -14.31
C LYS A 182 1.20 -23.32 -14.57
N ILE A 183 1.71 -22.37 -13.77
CA ILE A 183 3.08 -21.87 -13.87
C ILE A 183 4.09 -22.87 -13.34
N GLY A 184 3.68 -23.74 -12.43
CA GLY A 184 4.52 -24.73 -11.78
C GLY A 184 5.17 -24.17 -10.51
N LYS A 185 6.35 -24.73 -10.13
CA LYS A 185 6.98 -24.35 -8.86
C LYS A 185 7.40 -22.88 -8.87
N VAL A 186 6.91 -22.17 -7.87
CA VAL A 186 7.25 -20.78 -7.53
C VAL A 186 7.79 -20.79 -6.09
N ASP A 187 8.83 -19.99 -5.83
CA ASP A 187 9.50 -19.98 -4.53
C ASP A 187 9.01 -18.83 -3.65
N PHE A 188 8.59 -17.71 -4.25
CA PHE A 188 8.15 -16.51 -3.55
C PHE A 188 6.85 -15.96 -4.12
N LEU A 189 5.96 -15.53 -3.23
CA LEU A 189 4.83 -14.68 -3.57
C LEU A 189 5.13 -13.24 -3.15
N ALA A 190 4.88 -12.30 -4.05
CA ALA A 190 4.99 -10.87 -3.79
C ALA A 190 3.62 -10.21 -3.83
N GLN A 191 3.37 -9.32 -2.88
CA GLN A 191 2.17 -8.50 -2.81
C GLN A 191 2.54 -7.05 -2.56
N GLY A 192 1.83 -6.12 -3.21
CA GLY A 192 1.99 -4.68 -2.98
C GLY A 192 1.12 -4.25 -1.80
N THR A 193 1.74 -3.92 -0.68
CA THR A 193 1.07 -3.35 0.51
C THR A 193 1.80 -2.09 0.94
N ILE A 194 1.08 -0.99 1.13
CA ILE A 194 1.67 0.25 1.62
C ILE A 194 1.76 0.24 3.15
N TYR A 195 2.79 0.90 3.68
CA TYR A 195 3.04 0.93 5.12
C TYR A 195 1.88 1.47 5.97
N PRO A 196 1.14 2.51 5.56
CA PRO A 196 -0.08 2.93 6.25
C PRO A 196 -1.12 1.81 6.41
N ASP A 197 -1.30 0.96 5.40
CA ASP A 197 -2.24 -0.16 5.48
C ASP A 197 -1.81 -1.21 6.50
N VAL A 198 -0.50 -1.44 6.65
CA VAL A 198 0.06 -2.32 7.69
C VAL A 198 -0.29 -1.79 9.08
N ILE A 199 -0.10 -0.47 9.31
CA ILE A 199 -0.42 0.18 10.59
C ILE A 199 -1.93 0.10 10.88
N GLU A 200 -2.76 0.45 9.90
CA GLU A 200 -4.22 0.52 10.04
C GLU A 200 -4.90 -0.85 10.15
N SER A 201 -4.22 -1.92 9.76
CA SER A 201 -4.74 -3.29 9.83
C SER A 201 -4.53 -3.96 11.20
N GLY A 202 -3.95 -3.24 12.15
CA GLY A 202 -3.88 -3.69 13.55
C GLY A 202 -2.78 -4.71 13.83
N ALA A 203 -1.65 -4.62 13.15
CA ALA A 203 -0.44 -5.33 13.56
C ALA A 203 0.03 -4.77 14.92
N GLY A 204 -0.53 -5.27 16.02
CA GLY A 204 -0.30 -4.83 17.39
C GLY A 204 -1.59 -4.58 18.17
N ASP A 205 -1.52 -3.82 19.27
CA ASP A 205 -2.64 -3.50 20.17
C ASP A 205 -3.63 -2.44 19.61
N ALA A 206 -3.47 -2.01 18.36
CA ALA A 206 -4.35 -1.04 17.71
C ALA A 206 -5.63 -1.69 17.19
N ALA A 207 -6.76 -0.98 17.28
CA ALA A 207 -8.02 -1.43 16.70
C ALA A 207 -7.91 -1.56 15.19
N VAL A 208 -8.42 -2.67 14.63
CA VAL A 208 -8.46 -2.91 13.18
C VAL A 208 -9.37 -1.87 12.52
N ILE A 209 -8.80 -0.95 11.76
CA ILE A 209 -9.52 0.10 11.04
C ILE A 209 -9.87 -0.36 9.63
N LYS A 210 -8.99 -1.15 9.00
CA LYS A 210 -9.20 -1.70 7.66
C LYS A 210 -9.01 -3.22 7.67
N SER A 211 -10.03 -3.96 7.26
CA SER A 211 -10.03 -5.44 7.20
C SER A 211 -9.80 -6.01 5.79
N HIS A 212 -9.58 -5.15 4.80
CA HIS A 212 -9.60 -5.54 3.37
C HIS A 212 -8.26 -5.39 2.65
N HIS A 213 -7.21 -5.02 3.37
CA HIS A 213 -5.84 -5.03 2.83
C HIS A 213 -5.16 -6.36 3.20
N ASN A 214 -4.40 -6.94 2.26
CA ASN A 214 -3.73 -8.24 2.38
C ASN A 214 -2.63 -8.25 3.46
N VAL A 215 -2.96 -7.89 4.70
CA VAL A 215 -2.02 -7.82 5.82
C VAL A 215 -2.04 -9.12 6.64
N GLY A 216 -2.93 -10.05 6.33
CA GLY A 216 -3.10 -11.32 7.05
C GLY A 216 -2.35 -12.53 6.48
N GLY A 217 -1.51 -12.34 5.45
CA GLY A 217 -0.85 -13.47 4.78
C GLY A 217 -1.79 -14.29 3.88
N LEU A 218 -1.21 -15.27 3.20
CA LEU A 218 -1.96 -16.24 2.42
C LEU A 218 -2.65 -17.25 3.34
N PRO A 219 -3.74 -17.89 2.89
CA PRO A 219 -4.30 -19.04 3.60
C PRO A 219 -3.25 -20.13 3.84
N ASP A 220 -3.32 -20.80 4.99
CA ASP A 220 -2.35 -21.79 5.49
C ASP A 220 -2.01 -22.96 4.53
N TYR A 221 -2.73 -23.09 3.43
CA TYR A 221 -2.53 -24.12 2.41
C TYR A 221 -1.66 -23.69 1.21
N VAL A 222 -1.11 -22.49 1.24
CA VAL A 222 -0.25 -21.96 0.17
C VAL A 222 1.20 -21.96 0.64
N ASP A 223 2.00 -22.86 0.10
CA ASP A 223 3.41 -23.09 0.51
C ASP A 223 4.39 -22.19 -0.27
N PHE A 224 4.25 -20.87 -0.09
CA PHE A 224 5.18 -19.87 -0.63
C PHE A 224 5.93 -19.16 0.51
N LYS A 225 7.16 -18.73 0.24
CA LYS A 225 7.89 -17.78 1.09
C LYS A 225 7.45 -16.36 0.72
N GLU A 226 7.05 -15.58 1.71
CA GLU A 226 6.81 -14.13 1.56
C GLU A 226 8.10 -13.32 1.52
#